data_ca61e4f527a726687861ec63c9cf47bc
#
_entry.id   ca61e4f527a726687861ec63c9cf47bc
#
_cell.length_a   1.000
_cell.length_b   1.000
_cell.length_c   1.000
_cell.angle_alpha   90.00
_cell.angle_beta   90.00
_cell.angle_gamma   90.00
#
_symmetry.space_group_name_H-M   'P 1'
#
loop_
_entity.id
_entity.type
_entity.pdbx_description
1 polymer ?
#
loop_
_entity_poly.entity_id
_entity_poly.type
_entity_poly.pdbx_seq_one_letter_code
_entity_poly.pdbx_strand_id
1 'polypeptide(L)'
;MPYMQMTEEQFKVPVLKNVIYALRLVWQTDKRLLIGYLLQEGLYAVFSRYLQNILFLKILLDVITGSGDFRTYVGELAAFALLALVVKVAQWEGRRMEKCATKRVLKLLNDRIFEKALSVDVACYENPEFYDKYQRATMVTTNGFFDLICFDFSAFVADVVALVCVMATVAAVHPLYLLFLVPVFFVFAVEVYKSKCVYRRDMSMTANKRMQAYVQRTVYLREYAKDMRTSNIFAVMVRRMEAATKANVRILRDYGVRLFLYSVVSSLLGELLPVLGTYAFACHSFVQGSGLTVSGFSVVASGINAVRESTLDTTECFDEMTLMALYFQNLREFLDYQPQVVSGPLPVPPLETLEFCHVDFTYPGTDRRVLHDVNFTLRQGETLAVVGINGAGKSTLVKLLLRFYDPTGGQILYNGKPLPEYDLEQLRAAFGTVFQDYKNFALSVNENVIGHACTPAEKALAEKALRHSGVWDKIASLPRGADTVLTREFDEAGTGLSGGENQKVSTARLFARDFQIAVLDEPSSALDPVAEYKMYENLLQVTENKTVIFISHRLSSAVLSDRILVLADGQVQESGSHRQLMERNGLYADMFRLQASGYKQE
;
A
#
# COMPACT_ATOMS: atom_id res chain seq x y z
N MET A 1 5.34 -9.44 -3.49
CA MET A 1 4.09 -8.71 -3.75
C MET A 1 3.13 -9.66 -4.43
N PRO A 2 1.94 -9.93 -3.90
CA PRO A 2 0.96 -10.79 -4.57
C PRO A 2 0.25 -9.99 -5.68
N TYR A 3 0.58 -10.25 -6.92
CA TYR A 3 -0.26 -9.87 -8.04
C TYR A 3 -1.39 -10.89 -8.12
N MET A 4 -2.56 -10.54 -7.58
CA MET A 4 -3.75 -11.37 -7.63
C MET A 4 -4.21 -11.56 -9.08
N GLN A 5 -4.75 -12.72 -9.41
CA GLN A 5 -5.44 -12.94 -10.68
C GLN A 5 -6.63 -11.98 -10.75
N MET A 6 -6.53 -10.95 -11.59
CA MET A 6 -7.69 -10.12 -11.90
C MET A 6 -8.64 -10.96 -12.76
N THR A 7 -9.86 -11.16 -12.31
CA THR A 7 -10.90 -11.85 -13.06
C THR A 7 -11.48 -10.93 -14.15
N GLU A 8 -12.06 -11.48 -15.22
CA GLU A 8 -12.70 -10.67 -16.28
C GLU A 8 -13.79 -9.70 -15.76
N GLU A 9 -14.41 -10.01 -14.62
CA GLU A 9 -15.36 -9.12 -13.96
C GLU A 9 -14.73 -7.83 -13.43
N GLN A 10 -13.45 -7.84 -13.08
CA GLN A 10 -12.72 -6.65 -12.62
C GLN A 10 -12.47 -5.62 -13.74
N PHE A 11 -12.73 -5.98 -15.02
CA PHE A 11 -12.67 -5.05 -16.17
C PHE A 11 -13.95 -4.23 -16.40
N LYS A 12 -15.03 -4.47 -15.68
CA LYS A 12 -16.18 -3.57 -15.68
C LYS A 12 -15.96 -2.32 -14.82
N VAL A 13 -14.68 -1.90 -14.72
CA VAL A 13 -14.32 -0.68 -13.99
C VAL A 13 -14.88 0.52 -14.76
N PRO A 14 -15.64 1.40 -14.13
CA PRO A 14 -16.10 2.62 -14.76
C PRO A 14 -14.93 3.61 -14.88
N VAL A 15 -14.09 3.43 -15.91
CA VAL A 15 -12.83 4.17 -16.12
C VAL A 15 -13.07 5.67 -16.00
N LEU A 16 -14.03 6.21 -16.74
CA LEU A 16 -14.33 7.65 -16.72
C LEU A 16 -14.70 8.15 -15.31
N LYS A 17 -15.49 7.39 -14.55
CA LYS A 17 -15.88 7.74 -13.17
C LYS A 17 -14.66 7.79 -12.25
N ASN A 18 -13.73 6.86 -12.40
CA ASN A 18 -12.53 6.78 -11.57
C ASN A 18 -11.49 7.83 -11.98
N VAL A 19 -11.33 8.13 -13.27
CA VAL A 19 -10.50 9.25 -13.74
C VAL A 19 -11.03 10.57 -13.19
N ILE A 20 -12.34 10.83 -13.31
CA ILE A 20 -12.97 12.04 -12.75
C ILE A 20 -12.78 12.09 -11.23
N TYR A 21 -12.90 10.97 -10.52
CA TYR A 21 -12.65 10.89 -9.09
C TYR A 21 -11.19 11.26 -8.76
N ALA A 22 -10.23 10.71 -9.48
CA ALA A 22 -8.81 10.98 -9.30
C ALA A 22 -8.49 12.47 -9.53
N LEU A 23 -8.95 13.03 -10.66
CA LEU A 23 -8.75 14.45 -10.97
C LEU A 23 -9.42 15.37 -9.94
N ARG A 24 -10.64 15.02 -9.48
CA ARG A 24 -11.33 15.75 -8.41
C ARG A 24 -10.55 15.70 -7.10
N LEU A 25 -10.02 14.53 -6.74
CA LEU A 25 -9.22 14.34 -5.53
C LEU A 25 -7.96 15.21 -5.57
N VAL A 26 -7.23 15.20 -6.68
CA VAL A 26 -6.06 16.06 -6.89
C VAL A 26 -6.45 17.55 -6.88
N TRP A 27 -7.52 17.93 -7.57
CA TRP A 27 -8.00 19.31 -7.64
C TRP A 27 -8.38 19.86 -6.25
N GLN A 28 -9.05 19.06 -5.43
CA GLN A 28 -9.42 19.42 -4.06
C GLN A 28 -8.20 19.55 -3.14
N THR A 29 -7.14 18.79 -3.44
CA THR A 29 -5.90 18.77 -2.64
C THR A 29 -5.00 19.94 -3.02
N ASP A 30 -4.56 20.03 -4.26
CA ASP A 30 -3.83 21.20 -4.82
C ASP A 30 -4.05 21.30 -6.34
N LYS A 31 -4.92 22.20 -6.74
CA LYS A 31 -5.23 22.47 -8.16
C LYS A 31 -4.03 22.85 -9.03
N ARG A 32 -2.94 23.30 -8.40
CA ARG A 32 -1.71 23.73 -9.10
C ARG A 32 -1.02 22.57 -9.80
N LEU A 33 -1.23 21.33 -9.36
CA LEU A 33 -0.68 20.15 -10.01
C LEU A 33 -1.24 20.00 -11.43
N LEU A 34 -2.56 19.98 -11.57
CA LEU A 34 -3.23 19.85 -12.87
C LEU A 34 -2.97 21.05 -13.78
N ILE A 35 -3.03 22.27 -13.23
CA ILE A 35 -2.72 23.50 -13.98
C ILE A 35 -1.25 23.47 -14.44
N GLY A 36 -0.33 22.99 -13.61
CA GLY A 36 1.09 22.84 -13.94
C GLY A 36 1.29 21.95 -15.17
N TYR A 37 0.65 20.80 -15.22
CA TYR A 37 0.72 19.89 -16.37
C TYR A 37 0.05 20.45 -17.60
N LEU A 38 -1.10 21.12 -17.49
CA LEU A 38 -1.74 21.79 -18.63
C LEU A 38 -0.86 22.89 -19.24
N LEU A 39 -0.12 23.63 -18.41
CA LEU A 39 0.83 24.64 -18.92
C LEU A 39 2.10 23.99 -19.48
N GLN A 40 2.59 22.92 -18.87
CA GLN A 40 3.82 22.27 -19.27
C GLN A 40 3.65 21.46 -20.55
N GLU A 41 2.68 20.54 -20.58
CA GLU A 41 2.48 19.60 -21.68
C GLU A 41 1.39 20.06 -22.64
N GLY A 42 0.23 20.52 -22.10
CA GLY A 42 -0.90 20.92 -22.91
C GLY A 42 -0.58 22.05 -23.88
N LEU A 43 -0.06 23.15 -23.35
CA LEU A 43 0.28 24.31 -24.17
C LEU A 43 1.45 24.03 -25.13
N TYR A 44 2.45 23.26 -24.66
CA TYR A 44 3.62 22.92 -25.46
C TYR A 44 3.28 21.97 -26.61
N ALA A 45 2.44 20.97 -26.40
CA ALA A 45 2.05 20.03 -27.45
C ALA A 45 1.31 20.74 -28.58
N VAL A 46 0.36 21.63 -28.27
CA VAL A 46 -0.35 22.42 -29.26
C VAL A 46 0.62 23.35 -30.02
N PHE A 47 1.54 24.02 -29.30
CA PHE A 47 2.55 24.88 -29.92
C PHE A 47 3.47 24.07 -30.84
N SER A 48 4.04 22.97 -30.39
CA SER A 48 5.01 22.18 -31.16
C SER A 48 4.35 21.48 -32.35
N ARG A 49 3.24 20.75 -32.15
CA ARG A 49 2.61 19.93 -33.19
C ARG A 49 1.88 20.75 -34.25
N TYR A 50 1.20 21.82 -33.84
CA TYR A 50 0.42 22.63 -34.77
C TYR A 50 1.13 23.90 -35.22
N LEU A 51 1.49 24.77 -34.27
CA LEU A 51 2.03 26.09 -34.63
C LEU A 51 3.41 26.02 -35.27
N GLN A 52 4.32 25.24 -34.68
CA GLN A 52 5.70 25.11 -35.15
C GLN A 52 5.80 24.27 -36.42
N ASN A 53 5.22 23.05 -36.41
CA ASN A 53 5.44 22.10 -37.49
C ASN A 53 4.54 22.31 -38.72
N ILE A 54 3.42 23.03 -38.57
CA ILE A 54 2.47 23.24 -39.66
C ILE A 54 2.40 24.72 -40.05
N LEU A 55 1.98 25.58 -39.13
CA LEU A 55 1.69 26.98 -39.45
C LEU A 55 2.96 27.76 -39.78
N PHE A 56 4.00 27.64 -38.95
CA PHE A 56 5.28 28.34 -39.19
C PHE A 56 5.96 27.85 -40.47
N LEU A 57 5.95 26.52 -40.72
CA LEU A 57 6.53 25.95 -41.93
C LEU A 57 5.78 26.43 -43.19
N LYS A 58 4.45 26.55 -43.12
CA LYS A 58 3.65 27.14 -44.21
C LYS A 58 4.08 28.57 -44.52
N ILE A 59 4.13 29.44 -43.51
CA ILE A 59 4.52 30.83 -43.63
C ILE A 59 5.91 30.96 -44.27
N LEU A 60 6.88 30.16 -43.78
CA LEU A 60 8.24 30.12 -44.30
C LEU A 60 8.26 29.78 -45.81
N LEU A 61 7.52 28.75 -46.22
CA LEU A 61 7.47 28.30 -47.61
C LEU A 61 6.75 29.31 -48.52
N ASP A 62 5.70 29.96 -48.05
CA ASP A 62 4.99 31.00 -48.80
C ASP A 62 5.93 32.17 -49.16
N VAL A 63 6.83 32.56 -48.26
CA VAL A 63 7.84 33.59 -48.54
C VAL A 63 8.92 33.11 -49.51
N ILE A 64 9.46 31.89 -49.31
CA ILE A 64 10.53 31.30 -50.16
C ILE A 64 10.02 31.12 -51.59
N THR A 65 8.75 30.78 -51.79
CA THR A 65 8.16 30.57 -53.11
C THR A 65 7.72 31.90 -53.79
N GLY A 66 7.98 33.04 -53.14
CA GLY A 66 7.69 34.37 -53.71
C GLY A 66 6.23 34.78 -53.64
N SER A 67 5.40 34.08 -52.88
CA SER A 67 3.99 34.42 -52.67
C SER A 67 3.75 35.40 -51.52
N GLY A 68 4.80 35.77 -50.75
CA GLY A 68 4.74 36.64 -49.58
C GLY A 68 5.69 37.83 -49.61
N ASP A 69 5.35 38.92 -48.87
CA ASP A 69 6.23 40.09 -48.70
C ASP A 69 7.22 39.85 -47.54
N PHE A 70 8.52 40.14 -47.79
CA PHE A 70 9.59 39.94 -46.82
C PHE A 70 9.40 40.73 -45.51
N ARG A 71 8.83 41.95 -45.58
CA ARG A 71 8.58 42.76 -44.38
C ARG A 71 7.51 42.13 -43.49
N THR A 72 6.44 41.62 -44.09
CA THR A 72 5.37 40.89 -43.38
C THR A 72 5.94 39.65 -42.72
N TYR A 73 6.80 38.88 -43.43
CA TYR A 73 7.46 37.70 -42.89
C TYR A 73 8.34 37.98 -41.65
N VAL A 74 9.13 39.07 -41.68
CA VAL A 74 9.92 39.46 -40.51
C VAL A 74 9.05 39.73 -39.29
N GLY A 75 7.88 40.38 -39.50
CA GLY A 75 6.88 40.62 -38.47
C GLY A 75 6.27 39.32 -37.93
N GLU A 76 5.91 38.38 -38.81
CA GLU A 76 5.37 37.06 -38.45
C GLU A 76 6.41 36.19 -37.69
N LEU A 77 7.67 36.21 -38.15
CA LEU A 77 8.78 35.55 -37.47
C LEU A 77 9.00 36.10 -36.05
N ALA A 78 8.97 37.44 -35.92
CA ALA A 78 9.11 38.08 -34.60
C ALA A 78 7.94 37.74 -33.69
N ALA A 79 6.71 37.73 -34.18
CA ALA A 79 5.51 37.33 -33.45
C ALA A 79 5.59 35.85 -33.01
N PHE A 80 6.05 34.96 -33.92
CA PHE A 80 6.23 33.55 -33.61
C PHE A 80 7.32 33.32 -32.54
N ALA A 81 8.46 34.05 -32.65
CA ALA A 81 9.53 34.00 -31.67
C ALA A 81 9.06 34.48 -30.28
N LEU A 82 8.24 35.56 -30.25
CA LEU A 82 7.64 36.06 -29.01
C LEU A 82 6.67 35.01 -28.39
N LEU A 83 5.81 34.40 -29.24
CA LEU A 83 4.90 33.36 -28.82
C LEU A 83 5.67 32.14 -28.28
N ALA A 84 6.74 31.70 -28.95
CA ALA A 84 7.61 30.63 -28.50
C ALA A 84 8.23 30.94 -27.13
N LEU A 85 8.66 32.18 -26.90
CA LEU A 85 9.19 32.62 -25.60
C LEU A 85 8.11 32.55 -24.51
N VAL A 86 6.90 33.06 -24.81
CA VAL A 86 5.75 32.98 -23.85
C VAL A 86 5.42 31.55 -23.50
N VAL A 87 5.36 30.66 -24.51
CA VAL A 87 5.13 29.21 -24.26
C VAL A 87 6.23 28.59 -23.40
N LYS A 88 7.50 28.96 -23.66
CA LYS A 88 8.64 28.47 -22.85
C LYS A 88 8.59 28.97 -21.40
N VAL A 89 8.21 30.23 -21.18
CA VAL A 89 8.01 30.79 -19.84
C VAL A 89 6.86 30.06 -19.11
N ALA A 90 5.72 29.90 -19.81
CA ALA A 90 4.57 29.17 -19.28
C ALA A 90 4.92 27.71 -18.93
N GLN A 91 5.69 27.03 -19.80
CA GLN A 91 6.19 25.68 -19.57
C GLN A 91 7.10 25.61 -18.33
N TRP A 92 8.01 26.58 -18.17
CA TRP A 92 8.89 26.64 -17.00
C TRP A 92 8.10 26.87 -15.70
N GLU A 93 7.13 27.78 -15.72
CA GLU A 93 6.25 28.03 -14.58
C GLU A 93 5.37 26.81 -14.26
N GLY A 94 4.87 26.12 -15.28
CA GLY A 94 4.16 24.84 -15.14
C GLY A 94 4.99 23.80 -14.40
N ARG A 95 6.25 23.60 -14.78
CA ARG A 95 7.20 22.69 -14.08
C ARG A 95 7.44 23.08 -12.63
N ARG A 96 7.53 24.38 -12.35
CA ARG A 96 7.70 24.89 -10.99
C ARG A 96 6.48 24.57 -10.13
N MET A 97 5.29 24.81 -10.69
CA MET A 97 4.01 24.53 -10.03
C MET A 97 3.84 23.03 -9.76
N GLU A 98 4.08 22.19 -10.76
CA GLU A 98 4.04 20.72 -10.67
C GLU A 98 4.93 20.22 -9.53
N LYS A 99 6.24 20.50 -9.54
CA LYS A 99 7.19 20.00 -8.52
C LYS A 99 6.79 20.37 -7.09
N CYS A 100 6.27 21.59 -6.89
CA CYS A 100 5.81 22.03 -5.58
C CYS A 100 4.48 21.38 -5.17
N ALA A 101 3.56 21.23 -6.12
CA ALA A 101 2.24 20.65 -5.86
C ALA A 101 2.31 19.13 -5.64
N THR A 102 3.12 18.40 -6.42
CA THR A 102 3.33 16.95 -6.27
C THR A 102 3.67 16.57 -4.83
N LYS A 103 4.60 17.30 -4.17
CA LYS A 103 4.99 17.01 -2.79
C LYS A 103 3.85 17.25 -1.78
N ARG A 104 3.02 18.26 -2.01
CA ARG A 104 1.85 18.55 -1.17
C ARG A 104 0.74 17.53 -1.35
N VAL A 105 0.45 17.17 -2.60
CA VAL A 105 -0.54 16.14 -2.92
C VAL A 105 -0.11 14.79 -2.34
N LEU A 106 1.16 14.42 -2.52
CA LEU A 106 1.74 13.20 -1.95
C LEU A 106 1.56 13.12 -0.43
N LYS A 107 1.92 14.23 0.27
CA LYS A 107 1.76 14.29 1.73
C LYS A 107 0.31 14.10 2.14
N LEU A 108 -0.62 14.90 1.57
CA LEU A 108 -2.03 14.87 1.97
C LEU A 108 -2.73 13.55 1.63
N LEU A 109 -2.35 12.90 0.51
CA LEU A 109 -2.86 11.55 0.18
C LEU A 109 -2.33 10.49 1.14
N ASN A 110 -1.03 10.55 1.48
CA ASN A 110 -0.46 9.64 2.47
C ASN A 110 -1.09 9.84 3.84
N ASP A 111 -1.29 11.07 4.29
CA ASP A 111 -1.94 11.37 5.56
C ASP A 111 -3.34 10.71 5.61
N ARG A 112 -4.17 10.86 4.57
CA ARG A 112 -5.49 10.20 4.47
C ARG A 112 -5.42 8.68 4.48
N ILE A 113 -4.44 8.11 3.75
CA ILE A 113 -4.24 6.65 3.70
C ILE A 113 -3.82 6.15 5.09
N PHE A 114 -2.92 6.85 5.78
CA PHE A 114 -2.43 6.46 7.10
C PHE A 114 -3.50 6.61 8.18
N GLU A 115 -4.25 7.72 8.19
CA GLU A 115 -5.41 7.90 9.08
C GLU A 115 -6.43 6.76 8.89
N LYS A 116 -6.72 6.42 7.63
CA LYS A 116 -7.61 5.30 7.33
C LYS A 116 -7.03 3.97 7.78
N ALA A 117 -5.74 3.71 7.54
CA ALA A 117 -5.06 2.49 7.96
C ALA A 117 -5.09 2.30 9.50
N LEU A 118 -5.04 3.40 10.27
CA LEU A 118 -5.19 3.34 11.73
C LEU A 118 -6.63 3.06 12.18
N SER A 119 -7.63 3.40 11.35
CA SER A 119 -9.05 3.25 11.68
C SER A 119 -9.66 1.91 11.27
N VAL A 120 -9.00 1.12 10.40
CA VAL A 120 -9.50 -0.18 9.96
C VAL A 120 -9.27 -1.25 11.03
N ASP A 121 -10.10 -2.31 11.01
CA ASP A 121 -10.00 -3.41 11.94
C ASP A 121 -8.68 -4.19 11.79
N VAL A 122 -8.14 -4.70 12.89
CA VAL A 122 -6.94 -5.57 12.87
C VAL A 122 -7.19 -6.82 12.01
N ALA A 123 -8.43 -7.33 11.99
CA ALA A 123 -8.86 -8.42 11.12
C ALA A 123 -8.57 -8.20 9.63
N CYS A 124 -8.59 -6.95 9.19
CA CYS A 124 -8.29 -6.58 7.80
C CYS A 124 -6.85 -6.92 7.41
N TYR A 125 -5.91 -6.76 8.32
CA TYR A 125 -4.49 -7.08 8.08
C TYR A 125 -4.23 -8.58 8.04
N GLU A 126 -5.09 -9.39 8.65
CA GLU A 126 -5.04 -10.86 8.60
C GLU A 126 -5.76 -11.41 7.36
N ASN A 127 -6.61 -10.61 6.68
CA ASN A 127 -7.30 -10.98 5.46
C ASN A 127 -6.44 -10.67 4.21
N PRO A 128 -5.96 -11.68 3.45
CA PRO A 128 -5.11 -11.46 2.29
C PRO A 128 -5.76 -10.59 1.20
N GLU A 129 -7.08 -10.72 1.00
CA GLU A 129 -7.79 -9.94 -0.02
C GLU A 129 -7.83 -8.45 0.33
N PHE A 130 -8.13 -8.13 1.59
CA PHE A 130 -8.12 -6.75 2.07
C PHE A 130 -6.71 -6.16 2.03
N TYR A 131 -5.72 -6.93 2.49
CA TYR A 131 -4.32 -6.49 2.48
C TYR A 131 -3.82 -6.19 1.06
N ASP A 132 -4.22 -7.02 0.08
CA ASP A 132 -3.93 -6.77 -1.33
C ASP A 132 -4.59 -5.48 -1.85
N LYS A 133 -5.83 -5.19 -1.47
CA LYS A 133 -6.52 -3.92 -1.82
C LYS A 133 -5.81 -2.72 -1.20
N TYR A 134 -5.46 -2.81 0.08
CA TYR A 134 -4.69 -1.77 0.78
C TYR A 134 -3.34 -1.51 0.10
N GLN A 135 -2.60 -2.57 -0.23
CA GLN A 135 -1.32 -2.45 -0.92
C GLN A 135 -1.47 -1.78 -2.30
N ARG A 136 -2.55 -2.08 -3.06
CA ARG A 136 -2.82 -1.39 -4.32
C ARG A 136 -3.23 0.07 -4.11
N ALA A 137 -3.96 0.37 -3.07
CA ALA A 137 -4.31 1.75 -2.72
C ALA A 137 -3.05 2.59 -2.44
N THR A 138 -2.06 2.03 -1.73
CA THR A 138 -0.78 2.72 -1.48
C THR A 138 0.06 2.92 -2.73
N MET A 139 -0.12 2.11 -3.80
CA MET A 139 0.59 2.31 -5.07
C MET A 139 0.22 3.62 -5.76
N VAL A 140 -0.93 4.21 -5.47
CA VAL A 140 -1.31 5.53 -5.99
C VAL A 140 -0.29 6.59 -5.58
N THR A 141 0.24 6.50 -4.36
CA THR A 141 1.26 7.42 -3.84
C THR A 141 2.69 6.95 -4.08
N THR A 142 2.98 5.67 -3.86
CA THR A 142 4.34 5.12 -4.02
C THR A 142 4.83 5.09 -5.47
N ASN A 143 3.94 4.84 -6.43
CA ASN A 143 4.27 4.85 -7.86
C ASN A 143 3.93 6.18 -8.54
N GLY A 144 3.38 7.16 -7.80
CA GLY A 144 3.05 8.47 -8.34
C GLY A 144 1.89 8.48 -9.35
N PHE A 145 0.95 7.52 -9.28
CA PHE A 145 -0.17 7.44 -10.22
C PHE A 145 -1.08 8.67 -10.17
N PHE A 146 -1.14 9.39 -9.04
CA PHE A 146 -1.84 10.68 -8.95
C PHE A 146 -1.19 11.77 -9.81
N ASP A 147 0.10 11.67 -10.05
CA ASP A 147 0.90 12.58 -10.87
C ASP A 147 0.75 12.21 -12.34
N LEU A 148 0.93 10.92 -12.65
CA LEU A 148 0.79 10.38 -14.01
C LEU A 148 -0.60 10.62 -14.60
N ILE A 149 -1.68 10.44 -13.83
CA ILE A 149 -3.04 10.66 -14.33
C ILE A 149 -3.29 12.14 -14.70
N CYS A 150 -2.66 13.08 -14.01
CA CYS A 150 -2.73 14.50 -14.35
C CYS A 150 -1.93 14.80 -15.62
N PHE A 151 -0.77 14.15 -15.80
CA PHE A 151 0.04 14.23 -17.00
C PHE A 151 -0.74 13.72 -18.22
N ASP A 152 -1.23 12.47 -18.18
CA ASP A 152 -1.95 11.83 -19.28
C ASP A 152 -3.24 12.56 -19.64
N PHE A 153 -3.99 13.04 -18.64
CA PHE A 153 -5.17 13.86 -18.90
C PHE A 153 -4.80 15.16 -19.61
N SER A 154 -3.71 15.82 -19.22
CA SER A 154 -3.26 17.07 -19.84
C SER A 154 -2.76 16.83 -21.26
N ALA A 155 -2.03 15.74 -21.49
CA ALA A 155 -1.59 15.33 -22.82
C ALA A 155 -2.79 14.98 -23.73
N PHE A 156 -3.73 14.19 -23.22
CA PHE A 156 -4.97 13.84 -23.94
C PHE A 156 -5.75 15.08 -24.40
N VAL A 157 -5.94 16.06 -23.52
CA VAL A 157 -6.63 17.33 -23.87
C VAL A 157 -5.86 18.09 -24.96
N ALA A 158 -4.54 18.16 -24.83
CA ALA A 158 -3.69 18.82 -25.80
C ALA A 158 -3.72 18.15 -27.18
N ASP A 159 -3.67 16.82 -27.20
CA ASP A 159 -3.71 16.04 -28.44
C ASP A 159 -5.04 16.19 -29.17
N VAL A 160 -6.16 16.19 -28.44
CA VAL A 160 -7.48 16.44 -29.03
C VAL A 160 -7.56 17.84 -29.62
N VAL A 161 -7.05 18.88 -28.93
CA VAL A 161 -7.03 20.25 -29.43
C VAL A 161 -6.13 20.37 -30.68
N ALA A 162 -4.92 19.80 -30.61
CA ALA A 162 -3.99 19.80 -31.75
C ALA A 162 -4.60 19.07 -32.95
N LEU A 163 -5.24 17.93 -32.78
CA LEU A 163 -5.91 17.17 -33.81
C LEU A 163 -6.99 17.98 -34.51
N VAL A 164 -7.85 18.67 -33.76
CA VAL A 164 -8.90 19.54 -34.35
C VAL A 164 -8.29 20.69 -35.17
N CYS A 165 -7.25 21.34 -34.64
CA CYS A 165 -6.57 22.43 -35.35
C CYS A 165 -5.89 21.94 -36.63
N VAL A 166 -5.21 20.80 -36.60
CA VAL A 166 -4.55 20.20 -37.76
C VAL A 166 -5.56 19.78 -38.81
N MET A 167 -6.65 19.11 -38.44
CA MET A 167 -7.70 18.69 -39.35
C MET A 167 -8.37 19.89 -40.04
N ALA A 168 -8.65 20.95 -39.29
CA ALA A 168 -9.21 22.19 -39.87
C ALA A 168 -8.26 22.85 -40.90
N THR A 169 -6.95 22.83 -40.60
CA THR A 169 -5.94 23.42 -41.49
C THR A 169 -5.73 22.58 -42.75
N VAL A 170 -5.72 21.25 -42.65
CA VAL A 170 -5.65 20.34 -43.81
C VAL A 170 -6.90 20.45 -44.66
N ALA A 171 -8.09 20.55 -44.06
CA ALA A 171 -9.35 20.77 -44.76
C ALA A 171 -9.38 22.09 -45.53
N ALA A 172 -8.76 23.15 -45.00
CA ALA A 172 -8.65 24.46 -45.67
C ALA A 172 -7.77 24.42 -46.93
N VAL A 173 -6.80 23.51 -47.04
CA VAL A 173 -6.03 23.27 -48.26
C VAL A 173 -6.92 22.59 -49.32
N HIS A 174 -7.48 21.44 -48.98
CA HIS A 174 -8.46 20.74 -49.78
C HIS A 174 -9.19 19.66 -48.96
N PRO A 175 -10.53 19.66 -48.91
CA PRO A 175 -11.29 18.75 -48.01
C PRO A 175 -11.10 17.26 -48.30
N LEU A 176 -10.76 16.88 -49.55
CA LEU A 176 -10.52 15.46 -49.89
C LEU A 176 -9.31 14.84 -49.17
N TYR A 177 -8.35 15.65 -48.66
CA TYR A 177 -7.25 15.11 -47.86
C TYR A 177 -7.73 14.47 -46.54
N LEU A 178 -8.87 14.92 -45.99
CA LEU A 178 -9.46 14.32 -44.81
C LEU A 178 -9.87 12.84 -45.03
N LEU A 179 -10.18 12.45 -46.30
CA LEU A 179 -10.51 11.07 -46.61
C LEU A 179 -9.33 10.11 -46.34
N PHE A 180 -8.09 10.58 -46.58
CA PHE A 180 -6.88 9.79 -46.34
C PHE A 180 -6.55 9.69 -44.84
N LEU A 181 -7.17 10.49 -43.97
CA LEU A 181 -7.05 10.40 -42.53
C LEU A 181 -8.03 9.37 -41.90
N VAL A 182 -9.06 8.95 -42.64
CA VAL A 182 -10.06 7.97 -42.14
C VAL A 182 -9.40 6.68 -41.63
N PRO A 183 -8.42 6.07 -42.32
CA PRO A 183 -7.74 4.86 -41.81
C PRO A 183 -7.05 5.11 -40.47
N VAL A 184 -6.54 6.31 -40.18
CA VAL A 184 -5.87 6.62 -38.89
C VAL A 184 -6.83 6.48 -37.72
N PHE A 185 -8.11 6.82 -37.86
CA PHE A 185 -9.09 6.64 -36.79
C PHE A 185 -9.37 5.16 -36.47
N PHE A 186 -9.19 4.27 -37.44
CA PHE A 186 -9.30 2.83 -37.19
C PHE A 186 -8.10 2.27 -36.41
N VAL A 187 -6.95 3.00 -36.39
CA VAL A 187 -5.80 2.63 -35.55
C VAL A 187 -6.21 2.57 -34.09
N PHE A 188 -7.04 3.51 -33.61
CA PHE A 188 -7.56 3.49 -32.25
C PHE A 188 -8.24 2.16 -31.89
N ALA A 189 -9.08 1.64 -32.77
CA ALA A 189 -9.72 0.35 -32.55
C ALA A 189 -8.71 -0.81 -32.51
N VAL A 190 -7.70 -0.78 -33.41
CA VAL A 190 -6.63 -1.79 -33.44
C VAL A 190 -5.80 -1.76 -32.17
N GLU A 191 -5.41 -0.57 -31.71
CA GLU A 191 -4.62 -0.38 -30.48
C GLU A 191 -5.42 -0.86 -29.24
N VAL A 192 -6.72 -0.59 -29.13
CA VAL A 192 -7.58 -1.12 -28.06
C VAL A 192 -7.56 -2.68 -28.04
N TYR A 193 -7.60 -3.33 -29.22
CA TYR A 193 -7.49 -4.79 -29.28
C TYR A 193 -6.08 -5.29 -28.93
N LYS A 194 -5.05 -4.58 -29.35
CA LYS A 194 -3.66 -4.85 -29.02
C LYS A 194 -3.43 -4.73 -27.52
N SER A 195 -3.93 -3.66 -26.87
CA SER A 195 -3.87 -3.46 -25.41
C SER A 195 -4.55 -4.60 -24.65
N LYS A 196 -5.74 -5.04 -25.09
CA LYS A 196 -6.38 -6.24 -24.51
C LYS A 196 -5.52 -7.50 -24.66
N CYS A 197 -4.80 -7.63 -25.76
CA CYS A 197 -3.88 -8.75 -25.98
C CYS A 197 -2.65 -8.67 -25.07
N VAL A 198 -2.04 -7.49 -24.92
CA VAL A 198 -0.94 -7.19 -23.99
C VAL A 198 -1.37 -7.51 -22.56
N TYR A 199 -2.53 -7.03 -22.18
CA TYR A 199 -3.10 -7.30 -20.87
C TYR A 199 -3.24 -8.80 -20.58
N ARG A 200 -3.87 -9.59 -21.48
CA ARG A 200 -4.01 -11.05 -21.31
C ARG A 200 -2.65 -11.73 -21.20
N ARG A 201 -1.67 -11.30 -21.97
CA ARG A 201 -0.28 -11.74 -21.86
C ARG A 201 0.28 -11.48 -20.45
N ASP A 202 0.15 -10.26 -19.93
CA ASP A 202 0.71 -9.86 -18.65
C ASP A 202 0.02 -10.58 -17.49
N MET A 203 -1.30 -10.79 -17.59
CA MET A 203 -2.04 -11.65 -16.66
C MET A 203 -1.52 -13.08 -16.64
N SER A 204 -1.27 -13.67 -17.80
CA SER A 204 -0.71 -15.03 -17.92
C SER A 204 0.68 -15.15 -17.28
N MET A 205 1.45 -14.05 -17.23
CA MET A 205 2.78 -13.99 -16.60
C MET A 205 2.74 -13.70 -15.09
N THR A 206 1.60 -13.29 -14.54
CA THR A 206 1.50 -12.79 -13.14
C THR A 206 1.98 -13.81 -12.11
N ALA A 207 1.62 -15.08 -12.24
CA ALA A 207 2.07 -16.13 -11.32
C ALA A 207 3.59 -16.31 -11.34
N ASN A 208 4.19 -16.29 -12.54
CA ASN A 208 5.63 -16.40 -12.71
C ASN A 208 6.37 -15.15 -12.18
N LYS A 209 5.82 -13.95 -12.44
CA LYS A 209 6.37 -12.68 -11.90
C LYS A 209 6.35 -12.68 -10.37
N ARG A 210 5.29 -13.23 -9.73
CA ARG A 210 5.23 -13.42 -8.27
C ARG A 210 6.34 -14.33 -7.76
N MET A 211 6.57 -15.46 -8.44
CA MET A 211 7.65 -16.38 -8.07
C MET A 211 9.01 -15.70 -8.17
N GLN A 212 9.27 -14.94 -9.25
CA GLN A 212 10.51 -14.19 -9.42
C GLN A 212 10.70 -13.13 -8.33
N ALA A 213 9.65 -12.35 -8.02
CA ALA A 213 9.68 -11.35 -6.96
C ALA A 213 9.92 -11.96 -5.57
N TYR A 214 9.31 -13.15 -5.29
CA TYR A 214 9.55 -13.87 -4.05
C TYR A 214 11.01 -14.29 -3.92
N VAL A 215 11.58 -14.89 -4.98
CA VAL A 215 13.01 -15.30 -4.97
C VAL A 215 13.93 -14.09 -4.77
N GLN A 216 13.70 -13.00 -5.51
CA GLN A 216 14.48 -11.77 -5.36
C GLN A 216 14.41 -11.23 -3.93
N ARG A 217 13.22 -11.14 -3.34
CA ARG A 217 13.04 -10.68 -1.95
C ARG A 217 13.74 -11.59 -0.95
N THR A 218 13.62 -12.91 -1.11
CA THR A 218 14.24 -13.89 -0.20
C THR A 218 15.75 -13.82 -0.25
N VAL A 219 16.34 -13.63 -1.41
CA VAL A 219 17.80 -13.47 -1.56
C VAL A 219 18.32 -12.16 -0.98
N TYR A 220 17.52 -11.10 -1.03
CA TYR A 220 17.90 -9.76 -0.57
C TYR A 220 17.75 -9.59 0.96
N LEU A 221 16.73 -10.18 1.58
CA LEU A 221 16.42 -9.92 2.99
C LEU A 221 17.39 -10.65 3.93
N ARG A 222 17.85 -9.89 4.96
CA ARG A 222 18.78 -10.34 5.99
C ARG A 222 18.29 -11.57 6.76
N GLU A 223 16.98 -11.67 6.99
CA GLU A 223 16.34 -12.75 7.77
C GLU A 223 16.57 -14.13 7.16
N TYR A 224 16.62 -14.25 5.82
CA TYR A 224 16.85 -15.52 5.12
C TYR A 224 18.34 -15.84 4.90
N ALA A 225 19.25 -14.90 5.18
CA ALA A 225 20.65 -15.02 4.79
C ALA A 225 21.37 -16.20 5.47
N LYS A 226 21.00 -16.53 6.70
CA LYS A 226 21.58 -17.65 7.46
C LYS A 226 21.15 -19.00 6.87
N ASP A 227 19.85 -19.17 6.68
CA ASP A 227 19.27 -20.42 6.17
C ASP A 227 19.72 -20.72 4.75
N MET A 228 19.83 -19.69 3.91
CA MET A 228 20.36 -19.85 2.54
C MET A 228 21.83 -20.28 2.51
N ARG A 229 22.64 -19.92 3.51
CA ARG A 229 24.07 -20.30 3.57
C ARG A 229 24.30 -21.65 4.24
N THR A 230 23.38 -22.08 5.12
CA THR A 230 23.49 -23.35 5.84
C THR A 230 22.72 -24.49 5.17
N SER A 231 21.95 -24.20 4.14
CA SER A 231 21.18 -25.18 3.37
C SER A 231 21.39 -25.00 1.86
N ASN A 232 20.98 -26.00 1.08
CA ASN A 232 21.03 -25.93 -0.40
C ASN A 232 19.78 -25.26 -1.02
N ILE A 233 19.03 -24.49 -0.24
CA ILE A 233 17.76 -23.88 -0.65
C ILE A 233 17.96 -22.86 -1.77
N PHE A 234 19.12 -22.18 -1.80
CA PHE A 234 19.47 -21.23 -2.85
C PHE A 234 19.42 -21.84 -4.25
N ALA A 235 19.96 -23.05 -4.41
CA ALA A 235 19.93 -23.77 -5.71
C ALA A 235 18.49 -24.10 -6.13
N VAL A 236 17.59 -24.39 -5.18
CA VAL A 236 16.16 -24.62 -5.46
C VAL A 236 15.49 -23.31 -5.90
N MET A 237 15.80 -22.20 -5.24
CA MET A 237 15.26 -20.87 -5.59
C MET A 237 15.69 -20.45 -7.00
N VAL A 238 16.96 -20.62 -7.36
CA VAL A 238 17.47 -20.32 -8.71
C VAL A 238 16.75 -21.17 -9.77
N ARG A 239 16.60 -22.49 -9.56
CA ARG A 239 15.86 -23.35 -10.49
C ARG A 239 14.39 -22.91 -10.68
N ARG A 240 13.70 -22.50 -9.59
CA ARG A 240 12.33 -21.98 -9.68
C ARG A 240 12.29 -20.66 -10.47
N MET A 241 13.26 -19.78 -10.25
CA MET A 241 13.37 -18.53 -11.02
C MET A 241 13.60 -18.79 -12.51
N GLU A 242 14.51 -19.72 -12.85
CA GLU A 242 14.76 -20.15 -14.24
C GLU A 242 13.51 -20.75 -14.89
N ALA A 243 12.80 -21.62 -14.17
CA ALA A 243 11.55 -22.22 -14.66
C ALA A 243 10.48 -21.16 -14.95
N ALA A 244 10.30 -20.20 -14.03
CA ALA A 244 9.39 -19.08 -14.18
C ALA A 244 9.79 -18.17 -15.37
N THR A 245 11.09 -17.92 -15.55
CA THR A 245 11.60 -17.16 -16.70
C THR A 245 11.36 -17.88 -18.02
N LYS A 246 11.64 -19.18 -18.09
CA LYS A 246 11.36 -20.00 -19.29
C LYS A 246 9.87 -20.03 -19.63
N ALA A 247 9.00 -20.10 -18.61
CA ALA A 247 7.54 -20.04 -18.80
C ALA A 247 7.13 -18.65 -19.35
N ASN A 248 7.66 -17.56 -18.83
CA ASN A 248 7.40 -16.21 -19.32
C ASN A 248 7.85 -16.04 -20.79
N VAL A 249 9.02 -16.58 -21.17
CA VAL A 249 9.50 -16.53 -22.55
C VAL A 249 8.56 -17.28 -23.51
N ARG A 250 7.99 -18.42 -23.09
CA ARG A 250 6.98 -19.13 -23.89
C ARG A 250 5.73 -18.28 -24.10
N ILE A 251 5.20 -17.69 -23.01
CA ILE A 251 4.04 -16.80 -23.08
C ILE A 251 4.31 -15.63 -24.03
N LEU A 252 5.47 -14.97 -23.89
CA LEU A 252 5.86 -13.87 -24.78
C LEU A 252 5.90 -14.29 -26.25
N ARG A 253 6.40 -15.50 -26.55
CA ARG A 253 6.42 -16.04 -27.91
C ARG A 253 5.02 -16.31 -28.44
N ASP A 254 4.15 -16.92 -27.62
CA ASP A 254 2.78 -17.30 -28.02
C ASP A 254 1.90 -16.06 -28.31
N TYR A 255 2.10 -14.97 -27.57
CA TYR A 255 1.43 -13.70 -27.82
C TYR A 255 2.14 -12.84 -28.87
N GLY A 256 3.44 -13.06 -29.10
CA GLY A 256 4.28 -12.23 -29.95
C GLY A 256 3.78 -12.13 -31.39
N VAL A 257 3.35 -13.25 -31.97
CA VAL A 257 2.80 -13.27 -33.35
C VAL A 257 1.53 -12.41 -33.46
N ARG A 258 0.64 -12.48 -32.48
CA ARG A 258 -0.61 -11.68 -32.47
C ARG A 258 -0.30 -10.20 -32.34
N LEU A 259 0.60 -9.84 -31.42
CA LEU A 259 1.02 -8.46 -31.21
C LEU A 259 1.72 -7.90 -32.44
N PHE A 260 2.57 -8.71 -33.10
CA PHE A 260 3.19 -8.35 -34.36
C PHE A 260 2.15 -8.05 -35.45
N LEU A 261 1.13 -8.92 -35.60
CA LEU A 261 0.05 -8.71 -36.59
C LEU A 261 -0.73 -7.41 -36.30
N TYR A 262 -1.08 -7.16 -35.02
CA TYR A 262 -1.71 -5.88 -34.67
C TYR A 262 -0.82 -4.68 -35.01
N SER A 263 0.50 -4.75 -34.73
CA SER A 263 1.42 -3.68 -35.06
C SER A 263 1.54 -3.47 -36.58
N VAL A 264 1.58 -4.54 -37.39
CA VAL A 264 1.59 -4.44 -38.86
C VAL A 264 0.31 -3.77 -39.36
N VAL A 265 -0.87 -4.16 -38.84
CA VAL A 265 -2.14 -3.54 -39.23
C VAL A 265 -2.18 -2.08 -38.81
N SER A 266 -1.70 -1.75 -37.61
CA SER A 266 -1.61 -0.38 -37.12
C SER A 266 -0.70 0.48 -38.02
N SER A 267 0.48 -0.02 -38.40
CA SER A 267 1.39 0.69 -39.31
C SER A 267 0.82 0.83 -40.73
N LEU A 268 0.11 -0.18 -41.23
CA LEU A 268 -0.57 -0.09 -42.53
C LEU A 268 -1.64 1.02 -42.54
N LEU A 269 -2.50 1.03 -41.52
CA LEU A 269 -3.61 1.99 -41.40
C LEU A 269 -3.14 3.39 -40.98
N GLY A 270 -2.16 3.49 -40.09
CA GLY A 270 -1.69 4.75 -39.51
C GLY A 270 -0.59 5.44 -40.30
N GLU A 271 0.23 4.68 -41.04
CA GLU A 271 1.37 5.23 -41.75
C GLU A 271 1.25 5.05 -43.27
N LEU A 272 1.22 3.81 -43.73
CA LEU A 272 1.38 3.49 -45.14
C LEU A 272 0.23 4.02 -46.00
N LEU A 273 -1.01 3.72 -45.65
CA LEU A 273 -2.19 4.12 -46.41
C LEU A 273 -2.42 5.65 -46.43
N PRO A 274 -2.37 6.36 -45.27
CA PRO A 274 -2.52 7.80 -45.25
C PRO A 274 -1.43 8.53 -46.05
N VAL A 275 -0.16 8.13 -45.87
CA VAL A 275 0.97 8.73 -46.53
C VAL A 275 0.93 8.48 -48.03
N LEU A 276 0.81 7.23 -48.49
CA LEU A 276 0.74 6.90 -49.91
C LEU A 276 -0.46 7.56 -50.59
N GLY A 277 -1.64 7.49 -49.96
CA GLY A 277 -2.86 8.11 -50.51
C GLY A 277 -2.72 9.62 -50.67
N THR A 278 -2.17 10.29 -49.68
CA THR A 278 -1.97 11.74 -49.69
C THR A 278 -0.93 12.16 -50.74
N TYR A 279 0.22 11.48 -50.77
CA TYR A 279 1.26 11.83 -51.76
C TYR A 279 0.79 11.53 -53.18
N ALA A 280 0.08 10.41 -53.42
CA ALA A 280 -0.49 10.08 -54.72
C ALA A 280 -1.51 11.13 -55.17
N PHE A 281 -2.41 11.57 -54.26
CA PHE A 281 -3.38 12.61 -54.55
C PHE A 281 -2.72 13.97 -54.74
N ALA A 282 -1.71 14.32 -53.97
CA ALA A 282 -0.93 15.55 -54.12
C ALA A 282 -0.20 15.58 -55.48
N CYS A 283 0.46 14.49 -55.87
CA CYS A 283 1.08 14.36 -57.19
C CYS A 283 0.05 14.53 -58.32
N HIS A 284 -1.10 13.85 -58.21
CA HIS A 284 -2.18 14.00 -59.19
C HIS A 284 -2.68 15.44 -59.30
N SER A 285 -2.92 16.09 -58.17
CA SER A 285 -3.35 17.49 -58.08
C SER A 285 -2.31 18.45 -58.69
N PHE A 286 -1.03 18.17 -58.47
CA PHE A 286 0.06 18.97 -59.02
C PHE A 286 0.16 18.84 -60.56
N VAL A 287 0.06 17.62 -61.09
CA VAL A 287 0.09 17.32 -62.52
C VAL A 287 -1.11 17.95 -63.27
N GLN A 288 -2.28 17.95 -62.63
CA GLN A 288 -3.49 18.55 -63.22
C GLN A 288 -3.55 20.06 -63.11
N GLY A 289 -2.57 20.71 -62.46
CA GLY A 289 -2.56 22.16 -62.30
C GLY A 289 -3.67 22.71 -61.40
N SER A 290 -4.12 21.91 -60.43
CA SER A 290 -5.24 22.21 -59.54
C SER A 290 -4.93 23.30 -58.47
N GLY A 291 -3.82 24.06 -58.64
CA GLY A 291 -3.47 25.18 -57.75
C GLY A 291 -2.85 24.79 -56.40
N LEU A 292 -2.45 23.52 -56.20
CA LEU A 292 -1.74 23.11 -55.01
C LEU A 292 -0.36 23.79 -54.96
N THR A 293 -0.17 24.64 -53.95
CA THR A 293 1.12 25.31 -53.67
C THR A 293 2.09 24.40 -52.95
N VAL A 294 3.39 24.72 -52.99
CA VAL A 294 4.42 24.00 -52.23
C VAL A 294 4.14 24.08 -50.72
N SER A 295 3.71 25.24 -50.26
CA SER A 295 3.30 25.43 -48.84
C SER A 295 2.07 24.59 -48.48
N GLY A 296 1.05 24.53 -49.36
CA GLY A 296 -0.13 23.69 -49.18
C GLY A 296 0.23 22.20 -49.10
N PHE A 297 1.15 21.72 -49.96
CA PHE A 297 1.67 20.36 -49.90
C PHE A 297 2.38 20.08 -48.54
N SER A 298 3.21 21.01 -48.07
CA SER A 298 3.90 20.90 -46.80
C SER A 298 2.90 20.80 -45.61
N VAL A 299 1.85 21.62 -45.63
CA VAL A 299 0.77 21.57 -44.61
C VAL A 299 0.13 20.20 -44.56
N VAL A 300 -0.21 19.64 -45.73
CA VAL A 300 -0.85 18.31 -45.78
C VAL A 300 0.10 17.22 -45.32
N ALA A 301 1.36 17.20 -45.76
CA ALA A 301 2.36 16.21 -45.39
C ALA A 301 2.67 16.25 -43.90
N SER A 302 2.89 17.44 -43.32
CA SER A 302 3.10 17.62 -41.88
C SER A 302 1.84 17.30 -41.05
N GLY A 303 0.66 17.69 -41.60
CA GLY A 303 -0.63 17.45 -40.96
C GLY A 303 -0.94 15.96 -40.76
N ILE A 304 -0.65 15.14 -41.77
CA ILE A 304 -0.85 13.67 -41.64
C ILE A 304 0.02 13.08 -40.54
N ASN A 305 1.28 13.47 -40.48
CA ASN A 305 2.17 13.02 -39.43
C ASN A 305 1.69 13.46 -38.04
N ALA A 306 1.25 14.72 -37.91
CA ALA A 306 0.71 15.23 -36.66
C ALA A 306 -0.58 14.51 -36.22
N VAL A 307 -1.50 14.21 -37.16
CA VAL A 307 -2.72 13.42 -36.84
C VAL A 307 -2.36 12.03 -36.39
N ARG A 308 -1.41 11.37 -37.05
CA ARG A 308 -0.94 10.05 -36.67
C ARG A 308 -0.36 10.04 -35.26
N GLU A 309 0.58 10.96 -34.98
CA GLU A 309 1.21 11.07 -33.65
C GLU A 309 0.17 11.36 -32.57
N SER A 310 -0.70 12.35 -32.76
CA SER A 310 -1.74 12.66 -31.78
C SER A 310 -2.72 11.51 -31.56
N THR A 311 -3.02 10.71 -32.60
CA THR A 311 -3.91 9.52 -32.43
C THR A 311 -3.23 8.42 -31.62
N LEU A 312 -1.94 8.15 -31.86
CA LEU A 312 -1.18 7.14 -31.10
C LEU A 312 -1.03 7.58 -29.65
N ASP A 313 -0.62 8.82 -29.40
CA ASP A 313 -0.44 9.35 -28.04
C ASP A 313 -1.77 9.40 -27.26
N THR A 314 -2.86 9.82 -27.93
CA THR A 314 -4.22 9.77 -27.32
C THR A 314 -4.60 8.36 -26.88
N THR A 315 -4.23 7.34 -27.68
CA THR A 315 -4.51 5.93 -27.34
C THR A 315 -3.66 5.47 -26.18
N GLU A 316 -2.38 5.82 -26.13
CA GLU A 316 -1.47 5.50 -25.04
C GLU A 316 -1.93 6.14 -23.73
N CYS A 317 -2.25 7.45 -23.74
CA CYS A 317 -2.83 8.14 -22.58
C CYS A 317 -4.11 7.47 -22.09
N PHE A 318 -4.99 7.02 -23.00
CA PHE A 318 -6.22 6.34 -22.63
C PHE A 318 -5.95 4.98 -21.96
N ASP A 319 -4.99 4.20 -22.46
CA ASP A 319 -4.60 2.92 -21.88
C ASP A 319 -3.99 3.11 -20.49
N GLU A 320 -3.10 4.08 -20.31
CA GLU A 320 -2.49 4.40 -19.02
C GLU A 320 -3.52 4.91 -18.02
N MET A 321 -4.40 5.84 -18.41
CA MET A 321 -5.50 6.28 -17.56
C MET A 321 -6.43 5.14 -17.15
N THR A 322 -6.67 4.16 -18.04
CA THR A 322 -7.47 2.97 -17.73
C THR A 322 -6.80 2.12 -16.65
N LEU A 323 -5.50 1.92 -16.74
CA LEU A 323 -4.73 1.20 -15.71
C LEU A 323 -4.76 1.94 -14.37
N MET A 324 -4.51 3.25 -14.39
CA MET A 324 -4.51 4.06 -13.15
C MET A 324 -5.89 4.12 -12.52
N ALA A 325 -6.97 4.20 -13.31
CA ALA A 325 -8.35 4.18 -12.83
C ALA A 325 -8.64 2.99 -11.92
N LEU A 326 -8.00 1.84 -12.16
CA LEU A 326 -8.11 0.64 -11.34
C LEU A 326 -7.49 0.83 -9.95
N TYR A 327 -6.31 1.46 -9.89
CA TYR A 327 -5.67 1.76 -8.60
C TYR A 327 -6.45 2.79 -7.80
N PHE A 328 -7.02 3.79 -8.46
CA PHE A 328 -7.91 4.76 -7.82
C PHE A 328 -9.23 4.15 -7.35
N GLN A 329 -9.72 3.12 -8.01
CA GLN A 329 -10.85 2.33 -7.48
C GLN A 329 -10.48 1.65 -6.17
N ASN A 330 -9.34 0.95 -6.11
CA ASN A 330 -8.88 0.31 -4.88
C ASN A 330 -8.64 1.34 -3.77
N LEU A 331 -8.08 2.52 -4.09
CA LEU A 331 -7.93 3.61 -3.13
C LEU A 331 -9.29 4.08 -2.58
N ARG A 332 -10.28 4.27 -3.45
CA ARG A 332 -11.63 4.66 -3.04
C ARG A 332 -12.28 3.61 -2.16
N GLU A 333 -12.24 2.34 -2.56
CA GLU A 333 -12.79 1.23 -1.78
C GLU A 333 -12.11 1.10 -0.42
N PHE A 334 -10.80 1.34 -0.35
CA PHE A 334 -10.07 1.37 0.92
C PHE A 334 -10.47 2.56 1.80
N LEU A 335 -10.57 3.76 1.24
CA LEU A 335 -10.98 4.96 1.99
C LEU A 335 -12.44 4.91 2.44
N ASP A 336 -13.33 4.29 1.66
CA ASP A 336 -14.75 4.12 1.95
C ASP A 336 -15.05 2.94 2.90
N TYR A 337 -14.06 2.08 3.19
CA TYR A 337 -14.23 0.94 4.09
C TYR A 337 -14.74 1.38 5.45
N GLN A 338 -15.75 0.71 5.98
CA GLN A 338 -16.26 0.96 7.33
C GLN A 338 -15.80 -0.15 8.28
N PRO A 339 -15.15 0.20 9.41
CA PRO A 339 -14.77 -0.79 10.42
C PRO A 339 -15.98 -1.55 10.94
N GLN A 340 -15.83 -2.84 11.17
CA GLN A 340 -16.86 -3.70 11.78
C GLN A 340 -16.91 -3.49 13.29
N VAL A 341 -15.74 -3.25 13.91
CA VAL A 341 -15.63 -2.95 15.34
C VAL A 341 -15.86 -1.44 15.55
N VAL A 342 -17.07 -1.09 15.97
CA VAL A 342 -17.49 0.31 16.14
C VAL A 342 -17.39 0.72 17.60
N SER A 343 -16.84 1.93 17.86
CA SER A 343 -16.78 2.51 19.21
C SER A 343 -18.18 2.79 19.76
N GLY A 344 -18.39 2.43 21.03
CA GLY A 344 -19.61 2.78 21.75
C GLY A 344 -19.54 4.19 22.37
N PRO A 345 -20.66 4.69 22.91
CA PRO A 345 -20.74 6.04 23.48
C PRO A 345 -20.36 6.13 24.97
N LEU A 346 -20.20 5.00 25.67
CA LEU A 346 -19.99 5.01 27.12
C LEU A 346 -18.52 5.20 27.48
N PRO A 347 -18.20 6.08 28.46
CA PRO A 347 -16.87 6.17 29.01
C PRO A 347 -16.53 4.89 29.79
N VAL A 348 -15.25 4.53 29.86
CA VAL A 348 -14.79 3.34 30.58
C VAL A 348 -14.54 3.66 32.04
N PRO A 349 -15.34 3.11 32.97
CA PRO A 349 -15.15 3.32 34.41
C PRO A 349 -13.96 2.46 34.93
N PRO A 350 -13.53 2.67 36.18
CA PRO A 350 -12.62 1.73 36.85
C PRO A 350 -13.18 0.30 36.82
N LEU A 351 -12.28 -0.67 36.64
CA LEU A 351 -12.66 -2.08 36.55
C LEU A 351 -13.18 -2.58 37.91
N GLU A 352 -14.32 -3.24 37.89
CA GLU A 352 -14.82 -4.08 38.99
C GLU A 352 -14.81 -5.55 38.56
N THR A 353 -15.45 -5.85 37.42
CA THR A 353 -15.51 -7.21 36.87
C THR A 353 -15.36 -7.20 35.36
N LEU A 354 -14.75 -8.28 34.84
CA LEU A 354 -14.72 -8.61 33.43
C LEU A 354 -15.23 -10.04 33.25
N GLU A 355 -16.25 -10.23 32.42
CA GLU A 355 -16.97 -11.50 32.35
C GLU A 355 -17.06 -11.99 30.91
N PHE A 356 -16.72 -13.26 30.69
CA PHE A 356 -16.99 -13.97 29.45
C PHE A 356 -18.24 -14.83 29.67
N CYS A 357 -19.29 -14.54 28.89
CA CYS A 357 -20.58 -15.19 29.01
C CYS A 357 -20.93 -15.95 27.73
N HIS A 358 -20.81 -17.26 27.75
CA HIS A 358 -21.08 -18.17 26.63
C HIS A 358 -20.37 -17.76 25.32
N VAL A 359 -19.08 -17.37 25.42
CA VAL A 359 -18.35 -16.79 24.29
C VAL A 359 -17.93 -17.88 23.31
N ASP A 360 -18.44 -17.72 22.07
CA ASP A 360 -18.02 -18.47 20.88
C ASP A 360 -17.24 -17.57 19.93
N PHE A 361 -16.25 -18.14 19.23
CA PHE A 361 -15.53 -17.40 18.22
C PHE A 361 -15.04 -18.25 17.06
N THR A 362 -15.26 -17.72 15.86
CA THR A 362 -14.77 -18.24 14.58
C THR A 362 -14.10 -17.09 13.82
N TYR A 363 -12.86 -17.28 13.33
CA TYR A 363 -12.20 -16.24 12.53
C TYR A 363 -12.92 -16.00 11.20
N PRO A 364 -13.02 -14.74 10.75
CA PRO A 364 -13.58 -14.42 9.44
C PRO A 364 -12.93 -15.22 8.30
N GLY A 365 -13.75 -15.75 7.40
CA GLY A 365 -13.27 -16.56 6.26
C GLY A 365 -12.85 -17.99 6.60
N THR A 366 -13.12 -18.47 7.81
CA THR A 366 -12.91 -19.88 8.21
C THR A 366 -14.19 -20.46 8.78
N ASP A 367 -14.34 -21.80 8.70
CA ASP A 367 -15.47 -22.51 9.32
C ASP A 367 -15.08 -23.15 10.68
N ARG A 368 -13.81 -23.00 11.06
CA ARG A 368 -13.29 -23.59 12.29
C ARG A 368 -13.60 -22.69 13.49
N ARG A 369 -14.48 -23.16 14.37
CA ARG A 369 -14.72 -22.53 15.66
C ARG A 369 -13.48 -22.70 16.54
N VAL A 370 -12.95 -21.61 17.08
CA VAL A 370 -11.71 -21.58 17.89
C VAL A 370 -12.02 -21.52 19.37
N LEU A 371 -13.07 -20.80 19.76
CA LEU A 371 -13.58 -20.80 21.15
C LEU A 371 -15.01 -21.30 21.17
N HIS A 372 -15.34 -22.09 22.19
CA HIS A 372 -16.61 -22.77 22.34
C HIS A 372 -17.12 -22.58 23.77
N ASP A 373 -18.21 -21.85 23.93
CA ASP A 373 -18.89 -21.68 25.22
C ASP A 373 -17.95 -21.30 26.38
N VAL A 374 -17.06 -20.34 26.14
CA VAL A 374 -16.09 -19.89 27.14
C VAL A 374 -16.80 -19.04 28.20
N ASN A 375 -16.69 -19.47 29.47
CA ASN A 375 -17.32 -18.85 30.62
C ASN A 375 -16.28 -18.64 31.72
N PHE A 376 -16.03 -17.41 32.15
CA PHE A 376 -15.29 -17.08 33.36
C PHE A 376 -15.48 -15.60 33.72
N THR A 377 -15.25 -15.26 34.99
CA THR A 377 -15.27 -13.88 35.50
C THR A 377 -13.90 -13.55 36.08
N LEU A 378 -13.36 -12.37 35.77
CA LEU A 378 -12.15 -11.81 36.37
C LEU A 378 -12.55 -10.61 37.23
N ARG A 379 -12.01 -10.51 38.44
CA ARG A 379 -12.28 -9.43 39.39
C ARG A 379 -11.12 -8.44 39.46
N GLN A 380 -11.42 -7.23 39.87
CA GLN A 380 -10.39 -6.23 40.14
C GLN A 380 -9.33 -6.78 41.10
N GLY A 381 -8.06 -6.55 40.76
CA GLY A 381 -6.91 -6.96 41.57
C GLY A 381 -6.56 -8.45 41.48
N GLU A 382 -7.34 -9.25 40.72
CA GLU A 382 -7.07 -10.67 40.55
C GLU A 382 -5.97 -10.91 39.51
N THR A 383 -5.06 -11.84 39.78
CA THR A 383 -4.07 -12.33 38.81
C THR A 383 -4.52 -13.67 38.25
N LEU A 384 -4.84 -13.70 36.95
CA LEU A 384 -5.30 -14.87 36.21
C LEU A 384 -4.22 -15.39 35.25
N ALA A 385 -3.82 -16.63 35.40
CA ALA A 385 -3.00 -17.33 34.41
C ALA A 385 -3.90 -18.12 33.44
N VAL A 386 -3.68 -17.96 32.13
CA VAL A 386 -4.32 -18.77 31.09
C VAL A 386 -3.29 -19.75 30.53
N VAL A 387 -3.52 -21.03 30.75
CA VAL A 387 -2.63 -22.13 30.33
C VAL A 387 -3.35 -23.11 29.41
N GLY A 388 -2.61 -23.88 28.63
CA GLY A 388 -3.16 -24.86 27.69
C GLY A 388 -2.19 -25.20 26.57
N ILE A 389 -2.50 -26.25 25.83
CA ILE A 389 -1.71 -26.69 24.69
C ILE A 389 -1.73 -25.62 23.53
N ASN A 390 -0.80 -25.78 22.59
CA ASN A 390 -0.76 -24.92 21.42
C ASN A 390 -2.06 -25.08 20.60
N GLY A 391 -2.62 -23.95 20.14
CA GLY A 391 -3.88 -23.95 19.38
C GLY A 391 -5.15 -24.05 20.22
N ALA A 392 -5.07 -24.04 21.55
CA ALA A 392 -6.24 -24.10 22.45
C ALA A 392 -7.11 -22.82 22.43
N GLY A 393 -6.67 -21.73 21.78
CA GLY A 393 -7.43 -20.47 21.71
C GLY A 393 -6.95 -19.35 22.64
N LYS A 394 -5.81 -19.51 23.33
CA LYS A 394 -5.30 -18.55 24.31
C LYS A 394 -5.10 -17.13 23.75
N SER A 395 -4.36 -16.98 22.65
CA SER A 395 -4.14 -15.65 22.02
C SER A 395 -5.42 -15.11 21.36
N THR A 396 -6.36 -15.98 20.97
CA THR A 396 -7.69 -15.57 20.51
C THR A 396 -8.49 -14.91 21.63
N LEU A 397 -8.40 -15.45 22.85
CA LEU A 397 -9.03 -14.84 24.04
C LEU A 397 -8.49 -13.42 24.27
N VAL A 398 -7.18 -13.20 24.13
CA VAL A 398 -6.57 -11.85 24.22
C VAL A 398 -7.08 -10.92 23.12
N LYS A 399 -7.18 -11.41 21.88
CA LYS A 399 -7.69 -10.61 20.76
C LYS A 399 -9.14 -10.14 20.98
N LEU A 400 -9.98 -11.01 21.54
CA LEU A 400 -11.37 -10.67 21.92
C LEU A 400 -11.42 -9.69 23.10
N LEU A 401 -10.58 -9.88 24.08
CA LEU A 401 -10.47 -9.02 25.25
C LEU A 401 -10.10 -7.57 24.87
N LEU A 402 -9.13 -7.42 23.96
CA LEU A 402 -8.72 -6.12 23.41
C LEU A 402 -9.67 -5.57 22.33
N ARG A 403 -10.75 -6.31 22.10
CA ARG A 403 -11.74 -5.98 21.08
C ARG A 403 -11.09 -5.72 19.71
N PHE A 404 -10.12 -6.59 19.31
CA PHE A 404 -9.66 -6.67 17.92
C PHE A 404 -10.68 -7.39 17.04
N TYR A 405 -11.52 -8.21 17.66
CA TYR A 405 -12.69 -8.88 17.12
C TYR A 405 -13.82 -8.83 18.14
N ASP A 406 -15.05 -8.83 17.68
CA ASP A 406 -16.22 -9.11 18.50
C ASP A 406 -16.51 -10.63 18.48
N PRO A 407 -17.04 -11.25 19.55
CA PRO A 407 -17.36 -12.67 19.57
C PRO A 407 -18.45 -13.02 18.55
N THR A 408 -18.41 -14.24 18.00
CA THR A 408 -19.43 -14.73 17.05
C THR A 408 -20.70 -15.23 17.76
N GLY A 409 -20.61 -15.52 19.05
CA GLY A 409 -21.73 -15.88 19.93
C GLY A 409 -21.38 -15.54 21.38
N GLY A 410 -22.42 -15.38 22.21
CA GLY A 410 -22.24 -14.89 23.57
C GLY A 410 -21.82 -13.43 23.66
N GLN A 411 -21.26 -13.02 24.79
CA GLN A 411 -20.84 -11.64 25.03
C GLN A 411 -19.72 -11.55 26.07
N ILE A 412 -18.94 -10.47 25.97
CA ILE A 412 -17.93 -10.10 26.97
C ILE A 412 -18.42 -8.84 27.66
N LEU A 413 -18.51 -8.88 28.98
CA LEU A 413 -19.03 -7.80 29.79
C LEU A 413 -17.90 -7.14 30.58
N TYR A 414 -17.89 -5.83 30.62
CA TYR A 414 -17.05 -5.02 31.50
C TYR A 414 -17.97 -4.29 32.49
N ASN A 415 -17.84 -4.61 33.78
CA ASN A 415 -18.76 -4.14 34.82
C ASN A 415 -20.24 -4.39 34.49
N GLY A 416 -20.58 -5.59 33.99
CA GLY A 416 -21.91 -6.01 33.66
C GLY A 416 -22.52 -5.43 32.35
N LYS A 417 -21.74 -4.64 31.58
CA LYS A 417 -22.17 -4.11 30.27
C LYS A 417 -21.33 -4.67 29.13
N PRO A 418 -21.91 -4.94 27.95
CA PRO A 418 -21.18 -5.44 26.80
C PRO A 418 -20.05 -4.50 26.34
N LEU A 419 -18.87 -5.06 25.99
CA LEU A 419 -17.73 -4.29 25.49
C LEU A 419 -18.09 -3.35 24.33
N PRO A 420 -18.97 -3.70 23.38
CA PRO A 420 -19.36 -2.80 22.28
C PRO A 420 -20.03 -1.49 22.70
N GLU A 421 -20.54 -1.38 23.90
CA GLU A 421 -21.18 -0.15 24.40
C GLU A 421 -20.17 0.91 24.86
N TYR A 422 -18.92 0.52 25.09
CA TYR A 422 -17.88 1.42 25.58
C TYR A 422 -17.11 2.10 24.44
N ASP A 423 -16.58 3.29 24.73
CA ASP A 423 -15.63 3.97 23.86
C ASP A 423 -14.37 3.09 23.64
N LEU A 424 -14.07 2.80 22.38
CA LEU A 424 -13.05 1.80 22.01
C LEU A 424 -11.62 2.27 22.35
N GLU A 425 -11.34 3.57 22.23
CA GLU A 425 -10.03 4.13 22.53
C GLU A 425 -9.77 4.09 24.03
N GLN A 426 -10.75 4.50 24.84
CA GLN A 426 -10.65 4.44 26.30
C GLN A 426 -10.60 2.99 26.79
N LEU A 427 -11.38 2.08 26.16
CA LEU A 427 -11.34 0.65 26.47
C LEU A 427 -9.94 0.09 26.25
N ARG A 428 -9.34 0.33 25.10
CA ARG A 428 -7.98 -0.12 24.80
C ARG A 428 -6.91 0.53 25.67
N ALA A 429 -7.13 1.79 26.06
CA ALA A 429 -6.25 2.51 27.00
C ALA A 429 -6.28 1.90 28.41
N ALA A 430 -7.41 1.30 28.82
CA ALA A 430 -7.51 0.60 30.10
C ALA A 430 -6.67 -0.69 30.16
N PHE A 431 -6.20 -1.21 29.01
CA PHE A 431 -5.34 -2.37 28.94
C PHE A 431 -3.87 -1.99 28.71
N GLY A 432 -2.99 -2.48 29.55
CA GLY A 432 -1.54 -2.53 29.30
C GLY A 432 -1.17 -3.87 28.68
N THR A 433 -0.58 -3.89 27.47
CA THR A 433 -0.38 -5.12 26.71
C THR A 433 1.09 -5.39 26.39
N VAL A 434 1.49 -6.67 26.50
CA VAL A 434 2.75 -7.19 25.95
C VAL A 434 2.41 -8.41 25.10
N PHE A 435 2.66 -8.32 23.78
CA PHE A 435 2.37 -9.38 22.82
C PHE A 435 3.57 -10.30 22.61
N GLN A 436 3.33 -11.55 22.24
CA GLN A 436 4.35 -12.54 21.90
C GLN A 436 5.22 -12.08 20.71
N ASP A 437 4.59 -11.50 19.69
CA ASP A 437 5.21 -11.00 18.46
C ASP A 437 5.50 -9.49 18.51
N TYR A 438 5.93 -9.00 19.68
CA TYR A 438 6.24 -7.58 19.90
C TYR A 438 7.15 -7.02 18.80
N LYS A 439 6.97 -5.73 18.49
CA LYS A 439 7.84 -4.98 17.57
C LYS A 439 8.38 -3.75 18.28
N ASN A 440 9.70 -3.55 18.16
CA ASN A 440 10.32 -2.27 18.46
C ASN A 440 10.47 -1.51 17.15
N PHE A 441 10.11 -0.24 17.20
CA PHE A 441 10.16 0.64 16.05
C PHE A 441 11.56 1.22 15.89
N ALA A 442 11.90 1.61 14.67
CA ALA A 442 13.12 2.33 14.33
C ALA A 442 13.08 3.78 14.84
N LEU A 443 12.87 3.92 16.14
CA LEU A 443 12.78 5.15 16.93
C LEU A 443 13.77 5.07 18.09
N SER A 444 13.92 6.15 18.87
CA SER A 444 14.72 6.08 20.09
C SER A 444 14.14 5.10 21.12
N VAL A 445 14.95 4.64 22.07
CA VAL A 445 14.48 3.79 23.16
C VAL A 445 13.40 4.51 23.97
N ASN A 446 13.59 5.81 24.26
CA ASN A 446 12.59 6.62 24.95
C ASN A 446 11.23 6.63 24.25
N GLU A 447 11.21 6.90 22.93
CA GLU A 447 9.98 6.90 22.13
C GLU A 447 9.35 5.51 22.05
N ASN A 448 10.15 4.46 21.99
CA ASN A 448 9.66 3.09 22.02
C ASN A 448 8.98 2.74 23.35
N VAL A 449 9.44 3.29 24.46
CA VAL A 449 8.88 3.04 25.80
C VAL A 449 7.64 3.91 26.05
N ILE A 450 7.70 5.20 25.74
CA ILE A 450 6.59 6.15 25.97
C ILE A 450 5.46 5.96 24.96
N GLY A 451 5.78 5.54 23.71
CA GLY A 451 4.80 5.30 22.64
C GLY A 451 4.48 6.53 21.79
N HIS A 452 5.14 7.66 22.02
CA HIS A 452 5.06 8.89 21.23
C HIS A 452 6.36 9.68 21.31
N ALA A 453 6.46 10.85 20.66
CA ALA A 453 7.62 11.72 20.75
C ALA A 453 7.86 12.11 22.22
N CYS A 454 8.97 11.63 22.78
CA CYS A 454 9.27 11.75 24.21
C CYS A 454 9.67 13.17 24.58
N THR A 455 8.94 13.79 25.48
CA THR A 455 9.28 15.09 26.04
C THR A 455 10.38 14.97 27.12
N PRO A 456 11.14 16.05 27.42
CA PRO A 456 12.14 16.01 28.48
C PRO A 456 11.59 15.61 29.85
N ALA A 457 10.33 15.93 30.15
CA ALA A 457 9.66 15.58 31.41
C ALA A 457 9.38 14.07 31.51
N GLU A 458 9.16 13.40 30.38
CA GLU A 458 8.83 11.97 30.32
C GLU A 458 10.07 11.07 30.32
N LYS A 459 11.27 11.60 30.12
CA LYS A 459 12.52 10.82 30.16
C LYS A 459 12.72 10.11 31.50
N ALA A 460 12.37 10.75 32.59
CA ALA A 460 12.43 10.13 33.93
C ALA A 460 11.46 8.94 34.07
N LEU A 461 10.26 9.05 33.47
CA LEU A 461 9.29 7.96 33.41
C LEU A 461 9.81 6.79 32.56
N ALA A 462 10.38 7.08 31.39
CA ALA A 462 11.00 6.07 30.52
C ALA A 462 12.16 5.36 31.22
N GLU A 463 13.04 6.09 31.91
CA GLU A 463 14.14 5.51 32.70
C GLU A 463 13.60 4.59 33.81
N LYS A 464 12.60 5.03 34.58
CA LYS A 464 11.96 4.22 35.61
C LYS A 464 11.40 2.93 35.03
N ALA A 465 10.69 3.03 33.91
CA ALA A 465 10.13 1.86 33.21
C ALA A 465 11.20 0.88 32.71
N LEU A 466 12.32 1.39 32.18
CA LEU A 466 13.47 0.59 31.74
C LEU A 466 14.20 -0.09 32.91
N ARG A 467 14.23 0.54 34.09
CA ARG A 467 14.74 -0.08 35.31
C ARG A 467 13.85 -1.22 35.78
N HIS A 468 12.54 -1.03 35.79
CA HIS A 468 11.58 -2.08 36.15
C HIS A 468 11.63 -3.29 35.20
N SER A 469 11.83 -3.06 33.90
CA SER A 469 12.00 -4.14 32.93
C SER A 469 13.39 -4.82 32.97
N GLY A 470 14.33 -4.27 33.75
CA GLY A 470 15.68 -4.82 33.91
C GLY A 470 16.57 -4.71 32.67
N VAL A 471 16.40 -3.62 31.85
CA VAL A 471 17.24 -3.38 30.66
C VAL A 471 18.03 -2.08 30.77
N TRP A 472 17.84 -1.31 31.85
CA TRP A 472 18.43 0.03 32.00
C TRP A 472 19.95 0.05 31.88
N ASP A 473 20.67 -0.87 32.55
CA ASP A 473 22.14 -0.86 32.57
C ASP A 473 22.70 -1.01 31.16
N LYS A 474 22.07 -1.83 30.34
CA LYS A 474 22.42 -1.97 28.93
C LYS A 474 22.13 -0.69 28.15
N ILE A 475 20.96 -0.10 28.32
CA ILE A 475 20.57 1.11 27.61
C ILE A 475 21.44 2.31 28.02
N ALA A 476 21.73 2.45 29.32
CA ALA A 476 22.63 3.49 29.84
C ALA A 476 24.06 3.40 29.28
N SER A 477 24.52 2.17 28.94
CA SER A 477 25.84 1.94 28.32
C SER A 477 25.93 2.33 26.84
N LEU A 478 24.79 2.63 26.17
CA LEU A 478 24.79 3.03 24.77
C LEU A 478 25.32 4.48 24.62
N PRO A 479 25.92 4.84 23.45
CA PRO A 479 26.54 6.16 23.26
C PRO A 479 25.63 7.36 23.54
N ARG A 480 24.33 7.23 23.26
CA ARG A 480 23.31 8.26 23.53
C ARG A 480 22.29 7.81 24.59
N GLY A 481 22.63 6.77 25.38
CA GLY A 481 21.69 6.23 26.37
C GLY A 481 20.35 5.87 25.75
N ALA A 482 19.26 6.26 26.41
CA ALA A 482 17.89 6.01 25.95
C ALA A 482 17.45 6.87 24.74
N ASP A 483 18.23 7.85 24.31
CA ASP A 483 18.00 8.58 23.06
C ASP A 483 18.61 7.86 21.84
N THR A 484 19.20 6.67 22.01
CA THR A 484 19.74 5.85 20.91
C THR A 484 18.59 5.27 20.08
N VAL A 485 18.67 5.43 18.74
CA VAL A 485 17.72 4.85 17.78
C VAL A 485 17.97 3.35 17.59
N LEU A 486 16.91 2.56 17.57
CA LEU A 486 16.98 1.10 17.50
C LEU A 486 17.15 0.55 16.07
N THR A 487 17.88 1.26 15.23
CA THR A 487 18.24 0.82 13.88
C THR A 487 19.49 1.55 13.38
N ARG A 488 20.18 0.95 12.40
CA ARG A 488 21.25 1.59 11.62
C ARG A 488 20.85 1.89 10.18
N GLU A 489 19.59 1.67 9.82
CA GLU A 489 19.15 1.90 8.44
C GLU A 489 19.21 3.39 8.03
N PHE A 490 18.99 4.30 8.98
CA PHE A 490 19.00 5.75 8.75
C PHE A 490 19.65 6.56 9.89
N ASP A 491 20.23 5.88 10.89
CA ASP A 491 21.04 6.50 11.94
C ASP A 491 22.31 5.66 12.14
N GLU A 492 23.45 6.16 11.69
CA GLU A 492 24.75 5.46 11.79
C GLU A 492 25.16 5.20 13.26
N ALA A 493 24.76 6.08 14.17
CA ALA A 493 24.97 5.94 15.62
C ALA A 493 23.88 5.06 16.29
N GLY A 494 22.95 4.54 15.54
CA GLY A 494 21.91 3.63 16.00
C GLY A 494 22.47 2.25 16.36
N THR A 495 21.67 1.44 17.04
CA THR A 495 22.06 0.10 17.48
C THR A 495 20.92 -0.91 17.31
N GLY A 496 21.28 -2.19 17.17
CA GLY A 496 20.36 -3.31 17.31
C GLY A 496 20.56 -3.96 18.68
N LEU A 497 19.48 -4.26 19.36
CA LEU A 497 19.47 -4.99 20.62
C LEU A 497 19.37 -6.51 20.37
N SER A 498 19.79 -7.32 21.33
CA SER A 498 19.54 -8.76 21.35
C SER A 498 18.04 -9.06 21.52
N GLY A 499 17.59 -10.28 21.22
CA GLY A 499 16.17 -10.67 21.37
C GLY A 499 15.62 -10.41 22.77
N GLY A 500 16.35 -10.82 23.81
CA GLY A 500 15.94 -10.59 25.21
C GLY A 500 15.95 -9.12 25.63
N GLU A 501 16.93 -8.31 25.15
CA GLU A 501 16.95 -6.87 25.38
C GLU A 501 15.78 -6.16 24.70
N ASN A 502 15.48 -6.54 23.44
CA ASN A 502 14.31 -6.05 22.71
C ASN A 502 13.00 -6.36 23.43
N GLN A 503 12.88 -7.57 23.97
CA GLN A 503 11.71 -7.98 24.75
C GLN A 503 11.55 -7.14 26.01
N LYS A 504 12.62 -6.89 26.75
CA LYS A 504 12.60 -6.04 27.93
C LYS A 504 12.23 -4.59 27.61
N VAL A 505 12.67 -4.03 26.48
CA VAL A 505 12.23 -2.70 26.01
C VAL A 505 10.74 -2.70 25.70
N SER A 506 10.22 -3.75 25.05
CA SER A 506 8.78 -3.90 24.81
C SER A 506 7.98 -4.00 26.12
N THR A 507 8.50 -4.75 27.11
CA THR A 507 7.88 -4.85 28.44
C THR A 507 7.92 -3.52 29.19
N ALA A 508 8.95 -2.67 28.98
CA ALA A 508 9.03 -1.35 29.60
C ALA A 508 7.85 -0.43 29.19
N ARG A 509 7.26 -0.63 27.99
CA ARG A 509 6.04 0.11 27.57
C ARG A 509 4.90 -0.04 28.56
N LEU A 510 4.77 -1.24 29.16
CA LEU A 510 3.75 -1.48 30.15
C LEU A 510 3.96 -0.60 31.40
N PHE A 511 5.20 -0.49 31.87
CA PHE A 511 5.52 0.27 33.08
C PHE A 511 5.48 1.80 32.88
N ALA A 512 5.49 2.26 31.63
CA ALA A 512 5.43 3.68 31.30
C ALA A 512 4.00 4.20 31.09
N ARG A 513 2.97 3.34 31.18
CA ARG A 513 1.56 3.69 30.95
C ARG A 513 0.74 3.46 32.21
N ASP A 514 -0.32 4.27 32.35
CA ASP A 514 -1.38 3.93 33.28
C ASP A 514 -2.37 2.98 32.61
N PHE A 515 -2.79 1.93 33.32
CA PHE A 515 -3.74 0.92 32.85
C PHE A 515 -4.44 0.30 34.06
N GLN A 516 -5.56 -0.38 33.79
CA GLN A 516 -6.34 -1.10 34.82
C GLN A 516 -6.08 -2.59 34.79
N ILE A 517 -5.88 -3.16 33.58
CA ILE A 517 -5.66 -4.58 33.33
C ILE A 517 -4.36 -4.75 32.55
N ALA A 518 -3.41 -5.51 33.08
CA ALA A 518 -2.25 -5.97 32.33
C ALA A 518 -2.60 -7.26 31.57
N VAL A 519 -2.29 -7.32 30.28
CA VAL A 519 -2.46 -8.50 29.42
C VAL A 519 -1.10 -8.87 28.82
N LEU A 520 -0.61 -10.04 29.17
CA LEU A 520 0.72 -10.51 28.79
C LEU A 520 0.58 -11.82 27.99
N ASP A 521 0.87 -11.76 26.71
CA ASP A 521 0.85 -12.95 25.84
C ASP A 521 2.29 -13.45 25.65
N GLU A 522 2.67 -14.48 26.42
CA GLU A 522 4.00 -15.12 26.39
C GLU A 522 5.19 -14.14 26.45
N PRO A 523 5.23 -13.25 27.43
CA PRO A 523 6.20 -12.17 27.49
C PRO A 523 7.64 -12.64 27.74
N SER A 524 7.88 -13.94 27.91
CA SER A 524 9.14 -14.54 28.31
C SER A 524 9.78 -15.45 27.28
N SER A 525 9.25 -15.52 26.05
CA SER A 525 9.68 -16.48 25.02
C SER A 525 11.18 -16.46 24.68
N ALA A 526 11.88 -15.34 24.91
CA ALA A 526 13.31 -15.17 24.67
C ALA A 526 14.15 -15.14 25.97
N LEU A 527 13.56 -15.43 27.14
CA LEU A 527 14.23 -15.38 28.43
C LEU A 527 14.53 -16.80 28.98
N ASP A 528 15.64 -16.91 29.74
CA ASP A 528 15.90 -18.09 30.52
C ASP A 528 14.92 -18.21 31.73
N PRO A 529 14.75 -19.40 32.34
CA PRO A 529 13.76 -19.58 33.39
C PRO A 529 13.95 -18.69 34.63
N VAL A 530 15.18 -18.31 34.97
CA VAL A 530 15.47 -17.45 36.13
C VAL A 530 15.12 -16.00 35.78
N ALA A 531 15.47 -15.53 34.59
CA ALA A 531 15.12 -14.20 34.12
C ALA A 531 13.61 -14.04 33.94
N GLU A 532 12.92 -15.09 33.48
CA GLU A 532 11.46 -15.15 33.39
C GLU A 532 10.80 -14.99 34.74
N TYR A 533 11.19 -15.83 35.73
CA TYR A 533 10.63 -15.75 37.07
C TYR A 533 10.79 -14.34 37.69
N LYS A 534 11.99 -13.77 37.60
CA LYS A 534 12.26 -12.41 38.06
C LYS A 534 11.43 -11.36 37.33
N MET A 535 11.23 -11.54 36.05
CA MET A 535 10.38 -10.63 35.27
C MET A 535 8.94 -10.66 35.77
N TYR A 536 8.35 -11.82 35.96
CA TYR A 536 6.99 -11.94 36.51
C TYR A 536 6.90 -11.42 37.95
N GLU A 537 7.88 -11.73 38.81
CA GLU A 537 7.94 -11.22 40.18
C GLU A 537 7.98 -9.67 40.19
N ASN A 538 8.87 -9.07 39.42
CA ASN A 538 8.94 -7.59 39.27
C ASN A 538 7.64 -7.01 38.70
N LEU A 539 7.04 -7.70 37.75
CA LEU A 539 5.79 -7.25 37.12
C LEU A 539 4.66 -7.26 38.15
N LEU A 540 4.49 -8.34 38.90
CA LEU A 540 3.47 -8.44 39.95
C LEU A 540 3.68 -7.41 41.07
N GLN A 541 4.93 -7.12 41.44
CA GLN A 541 5.24 -6.05 42.41
C GLN A 541 4.84 -4.66 41.87
N VAL A 542 5.12 -4.36 40.61
CA VAL A 542 4.79 -3.05 40.01
C VAL A 542 3.30 -2.93 39.72
N THR A 543 2.62 -4.04 39.47
CA THR A 543 1.16 -4.10 39.25
C THR A 543 0.38 -4.40 40.53
N GLU A 544 0.99 -4.20 41.71
CA GLU A 544 0.32 -4.38 42.99
C GLU A 544 -1.01 -3.60 43.01
N ASN A 545 -2.12 -4.29 43.29
CA ASN A 545 -3.49 -3.81 43.19
C ASN A 545 -4.07 -3.60 41.75
N LYS A 546 -3.36 -3.99 40.69
CA LYS A 546 -3.92 -4.02 39.32
C LYS A 546 -4.33 -5.45 38.93
N THR A 547 -5.25 -5.55 38.01
CA THR A 547 -5.69 -6.83 37.47
C THR A 547 -4.69 -7.32 36.43
N VAL A 548 -4.30 -8.59 36.48
CA VAL A 548 -3.31 -9.17 35.56
C VAL A 548 -3.86 -10.42 34.88
N ILE A 549 -3.78 -10.49 33.58
CA ILE A 549 -4.01 -11.71 32.80
C ILE A 549 -2.71 -12.03 32.09
N PHE A 550 -2.19 -13.24 32.28
CA PHE A 550 -1.04 -13.68 31.52
C PHE A 550 -1.22 -15.05 30.91
N ILE A 551 -0.76 -15.17 29.69
CA ILE A 551 -0.67 -16.44 28.98
C ILE A 551 0.75 -16.95 29.13
N SER A 552 0.91 -18.20 29.57
CA SER A 552 2.21 -18.83 29.64
C SER A 552 2.15 -20.28 29.16
N HIS A 553 3.20 -20.68 28.45
CA HIS A 553 3.49 -22.08 28.15
C HIS A 553 4.29 -22.75 29.25
N ARG A 554 4.89 -21.97 30.17
CA ARG A 554 5.63 -22.50 31.33
C ARG A 554 4.74 -22.45 32.56
N LEU A 555 4.38 -23.62 33.03
CA LEU A 555 3.47 -23.74 34.19
C LEU A 555 4.11 -23.27 35.50
N SER A 556 5.45 -23.19 35.57
CA SER A 556 6.16 -22.61 36.72
C SER A 556 5.77 -21.15 37.00
N SER A 557 5.51 -20.34 35.97
CA SER A 557 5.02 -18.96 36.14
C SER A 557 3.55 -18.91 36.55
N ALA A 558 2.73 -19.89 36.13
CA ALA A 558 1.31 -19.93 36.47
C ALA A 558 1.08 -20.14 38.00
N VAL A 559 2.06 -20.69 38.72
CA VAL A 559 1.99 -20.83 40.18
C VAL A 559 1.90 -19.48 40.92
N LEU A 560 2.37 -18.41 40.31
CA LEU A 560 2.33 -17.04 40.85
C LEU A 560 0.95 -16.38 40.76
N SER A 561 -0.03 -16.99 40.09
CA SER A 561 -1.38 -16.44 39.92
C SER A 561 -2.33 -16.86 41.05
N ASP A 562 -3.32 -16.01 41.32
CA ASP A 562 -4.42 -16.33 42.25
C ASP A 562 -5.28 -17.45 41.69
N ARG A 563 -5.49 -17.44 40.37
CA ARG A 563 -6.29 -18.45 39.68
C ARG A 563 -5.69 -18.78 38.30
N ILE A 564 -5.83 -20.05 37.96
CA ILE A 564 -5.40 -20.63 36.69
C ILE A 564 -6.64 -21.07 35.91
N LEU A 565 -6.68 -20.71 34.65
CA LEU A 565 -7.68 -21.14 33.67
C LEU A 565 -7.01 -22.10 32.68
N VAL A 566 -7.44 -23.35 32.64
CA VAL A 566 -6.92 -24.35 31.71
C VAL A 566 -7.81 -24.39 30.49
N LEU A 567 -7.27 -23.98 29.35
CA LEU A 567 -7.96 -23.97 28.07
C LEU A 567 -7.53 -25.19 27.24
N ALA A 568 -8.47 -26.01 26.80
CA ALA A 568 -8.25 -27.09 25.86
C ALA A 568 -9.42 -27.18 24.88
N ASP A 569 -9.12 -27.45 23.60
CA ASP A 569 -10.10 -27.54 22.50
C ASP A 569 -11.08 -26.36 22.44
N GLY A 570 -10.60 -25.15 22.73
CA GLY A 570 -11.40 -23.95 22.72
C GLY A 570 -12.36 -23.77 23.90
N GLN A 571 -12.28 -24.60 24.92
CA GLN A 571 -13.14 -24.58 26.13
C GLN A 571 -12.33 -24.43 27.41
N VAL A 572 -12.95 -23.87 28.45
CA VAL A 572 -12.41 -23.87 29.79
C VAL A 572 -12.67 -25.24 30.41
N GLN A 573 -11.62 -26.05 30.52
CA GLN A 573 -11.71 -27.40 31.10
C GLN A 573 -11.60 -27.39 32.63
N GLU A 574 -10.68 -26.58 33.15
CA GLU A 574 -10.42 -26.50 34.59
C GLU A 574 -10.18 -25.04 34.99
N SER A 575 -10.61 -24.69 36.20
CA SER A 575 -10.32 -23.41 36.84
C SER A 575 -10.12 -23.57 38.33
N GLY A 576 -9.10 -22.93 38.90
CA GLY A 576 -8.78 -22.96 40.32
C GLY A 576 -7.38 -22.48 40.64
N SER A 577 -6.99 -22.44 41.91
CA SER A 577 -5.62 -22.16 42.30
C SER A 577 -4.70 -23.35 41.93
N HIS A 578 -3.39 -23.09 41.83
CA HIS A 578 -2.39 -24.17 41.61
C HIS A 578 -2.62 -25.38 42.51
N ARG A 579 -2.79 -25.13 43.82
CA ARG A 579 -3.02 -26.20 44.80
C ARG A 579 -4.28 -27.01 44.50
N GLN A 580 -5.40 -26.34 44.26
CA GLN A 580 -6.68 -26.98 43.93
C GLN A 580 -6.60 -27.86 42.67
N LEU A 581 -5.92 -27.36 41.62
CA LEU A 581 -5.79 -28.09 40.36
C LEU A 581 -4.83 -29.27 40.48
N MET A 582 -3.78 -29.15 41.27
CA MET A 582 -2.89 -30.28 41.58
C MET A 582 -3.59 -31.39 42.40
N GLU A 583 -4.43 -31.01 43.37
CA GLU A 583 -5.24 -31.94 44.17
C GLU A 583 -6.30 -32.68 43.34
N ARG A 584 -6.89 -31.98 42.32
CA ARG A 584 -7.85 -32.59 41.39
C ARG A 584 -7.24 -33.65 40.49
N ASN A 585 -5.93 -33.61 40.29
CA ASN A 585 -5.19 -34.59 39.50
C ASN A 585 -5.68 -34.70 38.04
N GLY A 586 -6.13 -33.58 37.47
CA GLY A 586 -6.66 -33.45 36.12
C GLY A 586 -5.61 -33.00 35.10
N LEU A 587 -6.08 -32.39 33.99
CA LEU A 587 -5.27 -31.95 32.86
C LEU A 587 -4.12 -31.02 33.29
N TYR A 588 -4.39 -30.06 34.19
CA TYR A 588 -3.36 -29.18 34.74
C TYR A 588 -2.24 -29.95 35.45
N ALA A 589 -2.59 -30.87 36.33
CA ALA A 589 -1.62 -31.65 37.10
C ALA A 589 -0.75 -32.51 36.18
N ASP A 590 -1.32 -33.10 35.14
CA ASP A 590 -0.59 -33.90 34.16
C ASP A 590 0.38 -33.03 33.34
N MET A 591 -0.06 -31.88 32.84
CA MET A 591 0.79 -30.92 32.15
C MET A 591 1.95 -30.43 33.04
N PHE A 592 1.66 -30.13 34.33
CA PHE A 592 2.65 -29.63 35.27
C PHE A 592 3.72 -30.70 35.56
N ARG A 593 3.31 -31.95 35.79
CA ARG A 593 4.23 -33.09 36.04
C ARG A 593 5.11 -33.36 34.81
N LEU A 594 4.55 -33.33 33.62
CA LEU A 594 5.30 -33.51 32.39
C LEU A 594 6.38 -32.42 32.22
N GLN A 595 6.05 -31.15 32.46
CA GLN A 595 7.05 -30.08 32.43
C GLN A 595 8.10 -30.25 33.56
N ALA A 596 7.68 -30.56 34.78
CA ALA A 596 8.58 -30.75 35.91
C ALA A 596 9.52 -31.95 35.74
N SER A 597 9.08 -33.03 35.08
CA SER A 597 9.92 -34.19 34.79
C SER A 597 11.08 -33.88 33.84
N GLY A 598 10.86 -32.96 32.88
CA GLY A 598 11.90 -32.45 31.95
C GLY A 598 13.04 -31.70 32.66
N TYR A 599 12.77 -31.08 33.81
CA TYR A 599 13.79 -30.38 34.62
C TYR A 599 14.51 -31.28 35.68
N LYS A 600 14.01 -32.51 35.94
CA LYS A 600 14.63 -33.43 36.90
C LYS A 600 15.63 -34.40 36.28
N GLN A 601 15.80 -34.39 34.96
CA GLN A 601 16.73 -35.28 34.23
C GLN A 601 18.07 -34.64 33.89
N GLU A 602 18.33 -33.43 34.35
CA GLU A 602 19.66 -32.81 34.38
C GLU A 602 20.12 -32.64 35.84
#